data_55d1f9f63c5970c859c8a4383ff806ed
#
_entry.id   55d1f9f63c5970c859c8a4383ff806ed
#
_cell.length_a   1.000
_cell.length_b   1.000
_cell.length_c   1.000
_cell.angle_alpha   90.00
_cell.angle_beta   90.00
_cell.angle_gamma   90.00
#
_symmetry.space_group_name_H-M   'P 1'
#
loop_
_entity.id
_entity.type
_entity.pdbx_description
1 polymer ?
#
loop_
_entity_poly.entity_id
_entity_poly.type
_entity_poly.pdbx_seq_one_letter_code
_entity_poly.pdbx_strand_id
1 'polypeptide(L)'
;VYKYMPKNTRRFSFLFKSWEDAYSAYREAMQGEFGLPSVFRLSDPEETDTAMRIYHIHGTPADSLLRTLGYQPMQRCLLLVSSDGDESFTRLVKRKVTRTCRKHGAFTLSPFGVTRMWEHSRFTDPYMREDLMDYGLLIDTLECAVTWDMLPKVHAQVRSVVKSRPQTICMTHISHAYPQGA
;
A
#
# COMPACT_ATOMS: atom_id res chain seq x y z
N VAL A 1 21.79 -14.35 18.91
CA VAL A 1 20.51 -13.70 18.57
C VAL A 1 19.48 -14.78 18.29
N TYR A 2 18.41 -14.85 19.06
CA TYR A 2 17.32 -15.80 18.81
C TYR A 2 16.34 -15.20 17.81
N LYS A 3 15.99 -15.94 16.75
CA LYS A 3 15.00 -15.55 15.78
C LYS A 3 13.61 -15.73 16.39
N TYR A 4 12.91 -14.65 16.67
CA TYR A 4 11.51 -14.72 17.06
C TYR A 4 10.64 -15.00 15.83
N MET A 5 9.82 -16.03 15.92
CA MET A 5 8.82 -16.34 14.90
C MET A 5 7.42 -16.19 15.52
N PRO A 6 6.55 -15.34 14.97
CA PRO A 6 5.21 -15.20 15.49
C PRO A 6 4.43 -16.51 15.37
N LYS A 7 3.57 -16.80 16.35
CA LYS A 7 2.74 -18.01 16.35
C LYS A 7 1.74 -18.03 15.20
N ASN A 8 1.20 -16.86 14.88
CA ASN A 8 0.27 -16.69 13.77
C ASN A 8 0.62 -15.44 12.99
N THR A 9 0.49 -15.53 11.68
CA THR A 9 0.57 -14.39 10.74
C THR A 9 -0.68 -14.40 9.88
N ARG A 10 -1.42 -13.30 9.87
CA ARG A 10 -2.56 -13.10 8.98
C ARG A 10 -2.26 -12.02 7.96
N ARG A 11 -2.32 -12.41 6.69
CA ARG A 11 -2.08 -11.54 5.55
C ARG A 11 -3.38 -11.24 4.84
N PHE A 12 -3.61 -9.99 4.51
CA PHE A 12 -4.80 -9.56 3.78
C PHE A 12 -4.52 -8.26 3.05
N SER A 13 -5.30 -7.99 2.02
CA SER A 13 -5.08 -6.83 1.14
C SER A 13 -6.39 -6.30 0.60
N PHE A 14 -6.38 -5.01 0.26
CA PHE A 14 -7.53 -4.28 -0.23
C PHE A 14 -7.14 -3.39 -1.40
N LEU A 15 -8.09 -3.16 -2.30
CA LEU A 15 -7.98 -2.18 -3.36
C LEU A 15 -9.07 -1.12 -3.16
N PHE A 16 -8.70 0.13 -3.23
CA PHE A 16 -9.60 1.28 -3.17
C PHE A 16 -9.73 1.93 -4.53
N LYS A 17 -10.83 2.65 -4.76
CA LYS A 17 -11.09 3.34 -6.02
C LYS A 17 -10.35 4.67 -6.14
N SER A 18 -10.06 5.30 -5.00
CA SER A 18 -9.40 6.62 -4.93
C SER A 18 -8.37 6.67 -3.81
N TRP A 19 -7.47 7.64 -3.91
CA TRP A 19 -6.52 7.98 -2.85
C TRP A 19 -7.22 8.47 -1.58
N GLU A 20 -8.27 9.27 -1.73
CA GLU A 20 -9.04 9.86 -0.63
C GLU A 20 -9.71 8.79 0.23
N ASP A 21 -10.35 7.79 -0.41
CA ASP A 21 -10.97 6.67 0.30
C ASP A 21 -9.91 5.80 1.00
N ALA A 22 -8.80 5.53 0.31
CA ALA A 22 -7.71 4.73 0.83
C ALA A 22 -7.03 5.39 2.03
N TYR A 23 -6.70 6.67 1.91
CA TYR A 23 -6.11 7.47 2.97
C TYR A 23 -7.03 7.57 4.19
N SER A 24 -8.33 7.84 3.97
CA SER A 24 -9.31 7.95 5.04
C SER A 24 -9.47 6.62 5.80
N ALA A 25 -9.53 5.51 5.09
CA ALA A 25 -9.58 4.17 5.68
C ALA A 25 -8.31 3.85 6.48
N TYR A 26 -7.16 4.21 5.92
CA TYR A 26 -5.86 3.99 6.56
C TYR A 26 -5.76 4.76 7.88
N ARG A 27 -6.05 6.07 7.86
CA ARG A 27 -6.07 6.92 9.05
C ARG A 27 -7.06 6.39 10.10
N GLU A 28 -8.31 6.10 9.72
CA GLU A 28 -9.33 5.56 10.64
C GLU A 28 -8.87 4.25 11.30
N ALA A 29 -8.20 3.37 10.54
CA ALA A 29 -7.67 2.13 11.09
C ALA A 29 -6.52 2.38 12.08
N MET A 30 -5.61 3.30 11.78
CA MET A 30 -4.48 3.63 12.65
C MET A 30 -4.91 4.31 13.96
N GLN A 31 -6.00 5.06 13.93
CA GLN A 31 -6.60 5.73 15.10
C GLN A 31 -7.63 4.85 15.83
N GLY A 32 -7.84 3.62 15.40
CA GLY A 32 -8.91 2.74 15.88
C GLY A 32 -8.68 2.05 17.24
N GLU A 33 -7.52 2.27 17.89
CA GLU A 33 -7.16 1.78 19.24
C GLU A 33 -7.34 0.26 19.45
N PHE A 34 -7.17 -0.55 18.39
CA PHE A 34 -7.30 -2.02 18.47
C PHE A 34 -5.97 -2.76 18.30
N GLY A 35 -4.86 -2.03 18.37
CA GLY A 35 -3.51 -2.50 18.10
C GLY A 35 -3.11 -2.30 16.63
N LEU A 36 -1.79 -2.26 16.40
CA LEU A 36 -1.23 -1.99 15.08
C LEU A 36 -0.92 -3.29 14.34
N PRO A 37 -1.19 -3.37 13.03
CA PRO A 37 -0.64 -4.43 12.18
C PRO A 37 0.90 -4.40 12.17
N SER A 38 1.54 -5.55 11.91
CA SER A 38 3.00 -5.63 11.73
C SER A 38 3.45 -5.01 10.39
N VAL A 39 2.58 -5.06 9.41
CA VAL A 39 2.72 -4.36 8.13
C VAL A 39 1.39 -3.67 7.83
N PHE A 40 1.46 -2.40 7.52
CA PHE A 40 0.31 -1.62 7.07
C PHE A 40 0.82 -0.63 6.02
N ARG A 41 0.78 -1.04 4.74
CA ARG A 41 1.40 -0.30 3.63
C ARG A 41 0.33 0.09 2.60
N LEU A 42 0.12 1.37 2.45
CA LEU A 42 -0.77 1.94 1.44
C LEU A 42 0.05 2.53 0.31
N SER A 43 -0.15 2.02 -0.89
CA SER A 43 0.42 2.54 -2.14
C SER A 43 -0.53 3.51 -2.81
N ASP A 44 0.00 4.64 -3.28
CA ASP A 44 -0.77 5.62 -4.05
C ASP A 44 -1.15 5.09 -5.45
N PRO A 45 -1.92 5.86 -6.23
CA PRO A 45 -2.36 5.40 -7.55
C PRO A 45 -1.22 5.07 -8.51
N GLU A 46 -0.15 5.86 -8.53
CA GLU A 46 0.96 5.65 -9.47
C GLU A 46 1.83 4.46 -9.06
N GLU A 47 2.09 4.28 -7.77
CA GLU A 47 2.78 3.09 -7.26
C GLU A 47 1.96 1.83 -7.50
N THR A 48 0.64 1.89 -7.24
CA THR A 48 -0.26 0.75 -7.48
C THR A 48 -0.29 0.35 -8.95
N ASP A 49 -0.39 1.31 -9.88
CA ASP A 49 -0.41 1.02 -11.31
C ASP A 49 0.94 0.48 -11.79
N THR A 50 2.04 1.04 -11.30
CA THR A 50 3.40 0.56 -11.58
C THR A 50 3.58 -0.88 -11.10
N ALA A 51 3.18 -1.19 -9.87
CA ALA A 51 3.23 -2.56 -9.34
C ALA A 51 2.38 -3.52 -10.19
N MET A 52 1.17 -3.14 -10.58
CA MET A 52 0.32 -3.99 -11.44
C MET A 52 0.94 -4.24 -12.83
N ARG A 53 1.75 -3.33 -13.35
CA ARG A 53 2.53 -3.53 -14.60
C ARG A 53 3.70 -4.48 -14.38
N ILE A 54 4.50 -4.26 -13.32
CA ILE A 54 5.65 -5.10 -12.98
C ILE A 54 5.22 -6.57 -12.76
N TYR A 55 4.10 -6.78 -12.06
CA TYR A 55 3.55 -8.12 -11.81
C TYR A 55 2.66 -8.64 -12.96
N HIS A 56 2.69 -8.01 -14.13
CA HIS A 56 1.93 -8.42 -15.34
C HIS A 56 0.42 -8.60 -15.12
N ILE A 57 -0.16 -7.84 -14.20
CA ILE A 57 -1.62 -7.85 -13.94
C ILE A 57 -2.34 -6.89 -14.90
N HIS A 58 -1.69 -5.79 -15.26
CA HIS A 58 -2.23 -4.77 -16.16
C HIS A 58 -2.60 -5.39 -17.54
N GLY A 59 -3.80 -5.11 -18.02
CA GLY A 59 -4.30 -5.62 -19.30
C GLY A 59 -4.83 -7.06 -19.29
N THR A 60 -4.79 -7.75 -18.14
CA THR A 60 -5.39 -9.09 -18.00
C THR A 60 -6.91 -9.05 -17.86
N PRO A 61 -7.63 -10.18 -18.02
CA PRO A 61 -9.07 -10.26 -17.73
C PRO A 61 -9.42 -9.82 -16.30
N ALA A 62 -8.53 -10.12 -15.32
CA ALA A 62 -8.70 -9.67 -13.94
C ALA A 62 -8.65 -8.13 -13.82
N ASP A 63 -7.70 -7.49 -14.51
CA ASP A 63 -7.63 -6.02 -14.57
C ASP A 63 -8.86 -5.43 -15.26
N SER A 64 -9.33 -6.04 -16.35
CA SER A 64 -10.55 -5.61 -17.04
C SER A 64 -11.78 -5.68 -16.14
N LEU A 65 -11.91 -6.75 -15.34
CA LEU A 65 -12.98 -6.87 -14.35
C LEU A 65 -12.89 -5.77 -13.29
N LEU A 66 -11.69 -5.50 -12.76
CA LEU A 66 -11.49 -4.43 -11.77
C LEU A 66 -11.90 -3.05 -12.34
N ARG A 67 -11.57 -2.76 -13.59
CA ARG A 67 -11.99 -1.53 -14.28
C ARG A 67 -13.51 -1.44 -14.41
N THR A 68 -14.17 -2.52 -14.79
CA THR A 68 -15.64 -2.58 -14.87
C THR A 68 -16.29 -2.33 -13.50
N LEU A 69 -15.65 -2.77 -12.41
CA LEU A 69 -16.08 -2.50 -11.03
C LEU A 69 -15.71 -1.08 -10.53
N GLY A 70 -15.06 -0.27 -11.37
CA GLY A 70 -14.71 1.12 -11.07
C GLY A 70 -13.32 1.33 -10.46
N TYR A 71 -12.46 0.30 -10.41
CA TYR A 71 -11.07 0.43 -9.93
C TYR A 71 -10.16 0.79 -11.11
N GLN A 72 -10.14 2.07 -11.47
CA GLN A 72 -9.44 2.55 -12.67
C GLN A 72 -7.92 2.62 -12.48
N PRO A 73 -7.13 2.34 -13.53
CA PRO A 73 -5.69 2.62 -13.53
C PRO A 73 -5.41 4.08 -13.16
N MET A 74 -4.30 4.32 -12.47
CA MET A 74 -3.87 5.66 -12.00
C MET A 74 -4.86 6.35 -11.03
N GLN A 75 -5.88 5.64 -10.52
CA GLN A 75 -6.80 6.10 -9.47
C GLN A 75 -6.84 5.15 -8.29
N ARG A 76 -6.79 3.85 -8.56
CA ARG A 76 -6.88 2.79 -7.55
C ARG A 76 -5.65 2.72 -6.66
N CYS A 77 -5.85 2.42 -5.38
CA CYS A 77 -4.82 2.34 -4.35
C CYS A 77 -4.79 0.98 -3.69
N LEU A 78 -3.59 0.40 -3.52
CA LEU A 78 -3.38 -0.92 -2.92
C LEU A 78 -2.99 -0.77 -1.44
N LEU A 79 -3.71 -1.46 -0.56
CA LEU A 79 -3.36 -1.62 0.84
C LEU A 79 -2.93 -3.06 1.12
N LEU A 80 -1.69 -3.21 1.58
CA LEU A 80 -1.11 -4.47 2.03
C LEU A 80 -1.07 -4.50 3.55
N VAL A 81 -1.53 -5.59 4.15
CA VAL A 81 -1.59 -5.74 5.61
C VAL A 81 -1.07 -7.11 6.04
N SER A 82 -0.22 -7.10 7.06
CA SER A 82 0.16 -8.30 7.80
C SER A 82 -0.01 -8.07 9.30
N SER A 83 -0.51 -9.04 10.02
CA SER A 83 -0.65 -8.98 11.47
C SER A 83 -0.08 -10.24 12.08
N ASP A 84 0.91 -10.04 12.96
CA ASP A 84 1.63 -11.09 13.68
C ASP A 84 1.26 -11.07 15.17
N GLY A 85 1.18 -12.24 15.77
CA GLY A 85 0.89 -12.37 17.21
C GLY A 85 0.13 -13.62 17.58
N ASP A 86 -0.63 -13.56 18.66
CA ASP A 86 -1.57 -14.64 18.99
C ASP A 86 -2.79 -14.62 18.07
N GLU A 87 -3.54 -15.74 18.10
CA GLU A 87 -4.66 -15.91 17.18
C GLU A 87 -5.80 -14.91 17.45
N SER A 88 -6.05 -14.57 18.69
CA SER A 88 -7.13 -13.64 19.08
C SER A 88 -6.83 -12.22 18.58
N PHE A 89 -5.59 -11.76 18.78
CA PHE A 89 -5.12 -10.47 18.31
C PHE A 89 -5.16 -10.37 16.78
N THR A 90 -4.54 -11.32 16.09
CA THR A 90 -4.48 -11.28 14.61
C THR A 90 -5.87 -11.38 13.98
N ARG A 91 -6.80 -12.10 14.59
CA ARG A 91 -8.22 -12.18 14.19
C ARG A 91 -8.95 -10.86 14.43
N LEU A 92 -8.70 -10.21 15.58
CA LEU A 92 -9.27 -8.91 15.92
C LEU A 92 -8.81 -7.84 14.92
N VAL A 93 -7.50 -7.72 14.68
CA VAL A 93 -6.92 -6.77 13.73
C VAL A 93 -7.53 -6.97 12.35
N LYS A 94 -7.53 -8.21 11.82
CA LYS A 94 -8.13 -8.51 10.52
C LYS A 94 -9.59 -8.08 10.44
N ARG A 95 -10.39 -8.38 11.46
CA ARG A 95 -11.81 -8.03 11.51
C ARG A 95 -12.01 -6.51 11.51
N LYS A 96 -11.28 -5.79 12.35
CA LYS A 96 -11.38 -4.33 12.49
C LYS A 96 -10.94 -3.63 11.21
N VAL A 97 -9.75 -3.91 10.70
CA VAL A 97 -9.25 -3.34 9.44
C VAL A 97 -10.18 -3.67 8.27
N THR A 98 -10.65 -4.91 8.15
CA THR A 98 -11.60 -5.27 7.07
C THR A 98 -12.88 -4.46 7.15
N ARG A 99 -13.41 -4.25 8.36
CA ARG A 99 -14.63 -3.45 8.55
C ARG A 99 -14.41 -2.00 8.13
N THR A 100 -13.30 -1.40 8.56
CA THR A 100 -12.94 -0.03 8.18
C THR A 100 -12.74 0.09 6.66
N CYS A 101 -11.94 -0.77 6.04
CA CYS A 101 -11.72 -0.74 4.60
C CYS A 101 -13.02 -0.87 3.80
N ARG A 102 -13.92 -1.79 4.19
CA ARG A 102 -15.22 -1.95 3.52
C ARG A 102 -16.14 -0.74 3.68
N LYS A 103 -16.11 -0.06 4.82
CA LYS A 103 -16.83 1.20 5.05
C LYS A 103 -16.41 2.28 4.04
N HIS A 104 -15.14 2.27 3.62
CA HIS A 104 -14.58 3.16 2.60
C HIS A 104 -14.55 2.53 1.20
N GLY A 105 -15.44 1.58 0.91
CA GLY A 105 -15.65 1.04 -0.43
C GLY A 105 -14.55 0.12 -0.96
N ALA A 106 -13.66 -0.39 -0.12
CA ALA A 106 -12.57 -1.24 -0.56
C ALA A 106 -13.04 -2.62 -1.04
N PHE A 107 -12.43 -3.08 -2.12
CA PHE A 107 -12.50 -4.47 -2.59
C PHE A 107 -11.41 -5.32 -1.92
N THR A 108 -11.75 -6.53 -1.48
CA THR A 108 -10.76 -7.41 -0.85
C THR A 108 -9.98 -8.21 -1.89
N LEU A 109 -8.66 -8.12 -1.82
CA LEU A 109 -7.72 -8.90 -2.62
C LEU A 109 -7.12 -10.09 -1.83
N SER A 110 -7.53 -10.28 -0.59
CA SER A 110 -6.97 -11.31 0.30
C SER A 110 -6.94 -12.73 -0.29
N PRO A 111 -7.96 -13.18 -1.05
CA PRO A 111 -7.93 -14.50 -1.67
C PRO A 111 -6.83 -14.70 -2.70
N PHE A 112 -6.30 -13.63 -3.27
CA PHE A 112 -5.27 -13.66 -4.33
C PHE A 112 -3.84 -13.65 -3.78
N GLY A 113 -3.64 -13.61 -2.48
CA GLY A 113 -2.32 -13.71 -1.85
C GLY A 113 -1.37 -12.54 -2.10
N VAL A 114 -1.87 -11.36 -2.49
CA VAL A 114 -1.06 -10.20 -2.91
C VAL A 114 -0.07 -9.76 -1.84
N THR A 115 -0.49 -9.70 -0.56
CA THR A 115 0.43 -9.34 0.55
C THR A 115 1.58 -10.35 0.67
N ARG A 116 1.31 -11.64 0.49
CA ARG A 116 2.34 -12.68 0.57
C ARG A 116 3.34 -12.58 -0.58
N MET A 117 2.87 -12.27 -1.78
CA MET A 117 3.73 -12.04 -2.94
C MET A 117 4.68 -10.87 -2.66
N TRP A 118 4.17 -9.73 -2.20
CA TRP A 118 4.99 -8.58 -1.85
C TRP A 118 5.99 -8.90 -0.71
N GLU A 119 5.58 -9.58 0.36
CA GLU A 119 6.50 -9.96 1.44
C GLU A 119 7.67 -10.82 0.94
N HIS A 120 7.44 -11.63 -0.10
CA HIS A 120 8.49 -12.45 -0.69
C HIS A 120 9.51 -11.62 -1.48
N SER A 121 9.05 -10.62 -2.23
CA SER A 121 9.89 -9.80 -3.12
C SER A 121 10.51 -8.59 -2.41
N ARG A 122 9.93 -8.08 -1.31
CA ARG A 122 10.32 -6.81 -0.69
C ARG A 122 11.81 -6.66 -0.32
N PHE A 123 12.54 -7.75 -0.18
CA PHE A 123 13.97 -7.73 0.12
C PHE A 123 14.83 -7.76 -1.14
N THR A 124 14.27 -8.11 -2.28
CA THR A 124 14.94 -8.12 -3.59
C THR A 124 14.57 -6.90 -4.44
N ASP A 125 13.36 -6.35 -4.26
CA ASP A 125 12.90 -5.18 -5.00
C ASP A 125 13.85 -3.97 -4.95
N PRO A 126 14.54 -3.65 -3.83
CA PRO A 126 15.50 -2.55 -3.79
C PRO A 126 16.69 -2.70 -4.75
N TYR A 127 17.09 -3.92 -5.10
CA TYR A 127 18.20 -4.17 -6.04
C TYR A 127 17.83 -3.82 -7.49
N MET A 128 16.56 -3.77 -7.81
CA MET A 128 16.06 -3.31 -9.11
C MET A 128 16.51 -1.88 -9.43
N ARG A 129 16.86 -1.06 -8.43
CA ARG A 129 17.40 0.28 -8.62
C ARG A 129 18.67 0.24 -9.47
N GLU A 130 19.61 -0.64 -9.16
CA GLU A 130 20.89 -0.77 -9.86
C GLU A 130 20.67 -1.26 -11.28
N ASP A 131 19.84 -2.28 -11.46
CA ASP A 131 19.50 -2.80 -12.77
C ASP A 131 18.86 -1.72 -13.66
N LEU A 132 17.98 -0.89 -13.12
CA LEU A 132 17.31 0.18 -13.87
C LEU A 132 18.26 1.33 -14.23
N MET A 133 19.30 1.59 -13.44
CA MET A 133 20.32 2.58 -13.77
C MET A 133 21.09 2.21 -15.03
N ASP A 134 21.33 0.93 -15.29
CA ASP A 134 21.96 0.44 -16.54
C ASP A 134 21.11 0.74 -17.79
N TYR A 135 19.80 0.95 -17.61
CA TYR A 135 18.88 1.39 -18.67
C TYR A 135 18.66 2.91 -18.69
N GLY A 136 19.48 3.68 -17.95
CA GLY A 136 19.39 5.15 -17.91
C GLY A 136 18.25 5.69 -17.04
N LEU A 137 17.68 4.88 -16.16
CA LEU A 137 16.65 5.29 -15.22
C LEU A 137 17.28 5.68 -13.87
N LEU A 138 17.12 6.93 -13.47
CA LEU A 138 17.54 7.40 -12.15
C LEU A 138 16.41 7.17 -11.15
N ILE A 139 16.71 6.47 -10.06
CA ILE A 139 15.78 6.25 -8.95
C ILE A 139 16.34 6.92 -7.70
N ASP A 140 15.50 7.72 -7.06
CA ASP A 140 15.78 8.34 -5.77
C ASP A 140 14.61 8.14 -4.83
N THR A 141 14.85 8.25 -3.52
CA THR A 141 13.84 8.11 -2.47
C THR A 141 13.82 9.34 -1.58
N LEU A 142 12.61 9.83 -1.34
CA LEU A 142 12.33 10.90 -0.39
C LEU A 142 11.51 10.32 0.75
N GLU A 143 11.90 10.61 1.99
CA GLU A 143 11.16 10.21 3.17
C GLU A 143 10.86 11.42 4.04
N CYS A 144 9.63 11.52 4.51
CA CYS A 144 9.21 12.54 5.46
C CYS A 144 8.13 11.98 6.39
N ALA A 145 8.02 12.56 7.58
CA ALA A 145 6.96 12.24 8.53
C ALA A 145 6.14 13.51 8.80
N VAL A 146 4.82 13.37 8.73
CA VAL A 146 3.89 14.49 8.90
C VAL A 146 2.64 14.04 9.68
N THR A 147 1.92 15.01 10.23
CA THR A 147 0.61 14.77 10.85
C THR A 147 -0.45 14.42 9.80
N TRP A 148 -1.51 13.74 10.22
CA TRP A 148 -2.57 13.29 9.29
C TRP A 148 -3.23 14.41 8.49
N ASP A 149 -3.38 15.61 9.05
CA ASP A 149 -3.95 16.76 8.36
C ASP A 149 -3.01 17.36 7.30
N MET A 150 -1.69 17.18 7.47
CA MET A 150 -0.69 17.67 6.53
C MET A 150 -0.38 16.67 5.41
N LEU A 151 -0.60 15.38 5.63
CA LEU A 151 -0.20 14.33 4.69
C LEU A 151 -0.79 14.52 3.28
N PRO A 152 -2.09 14.82 3.08
CA PRO A 152 -2.63 15.05 1.74
C PRO A 152 -1.98 16.23 1.03
N LYS A 153 -1.65 17.29 1.78
CA LYS A 153 -0.98 18.49 1.23
C LYS A 153 0.45 18.18 0.80
N VAL A 154 1.20 17.49 1.66
CA VAL A 154 2.59 17.09 1.37
C VAL A 154 2.62 16.15 0.17
N HIS A 155 1.76 15.13 0.14
CA HIS A 155 1.62 14.22 -1.00
C HIS A 155 1.37 14.97 -2.31
N ALA A 156 0.39 15.88 -2.33
CA ALA A 156 0.07 16.66 -3.51
C ALA A 156 1.22 17.58 -3.95
N GLN A 157 1.90 18.26 -3.01
CA GLN A 157 3.01 19.17 -3.31
C GLN A 157 4.25 18.43 -3.83
N VAL A 158 4.66 17.35 -3.17
CA VAL A 158 5.79 16.52 -3.62
C VAL A 158 5.53 15.99 -5.03
N ARG A 159 4.34 15.44 -5.28
CA ARG A 159 3.95 14.98 -6.61
C ARG A 159 3.99 16.11 -7.64
N SER A 160 3.45 17.27 -7.31
CA SER A 160 3.46 18.43 -8.21
C SER A 160 4.88 18.82 -8.61
N VAL A 161 5.81 18.89 -7.64
CA VAL A 161 7.22 19.21 -7.91
C VAL A 161 7.90 18.14 -8.74
N VAL A 162 7.78 16.87 -8.39
CA VAL A 162 8.42 15.77 -9.13
C VAL A 162 7.86 15.68 -10.55
N LYS A 163 6.53 15.74 -10.71
CA LYS A 163 5.85 15.64 -12.01
C LYS A 163 6.01 16.90 -12.89
N SER A 164 6.57 17.99 -12.38
CA SER A 164 6.94 19.15 -13.21
C SER A 164 8.08 18.84 -14.19
N ARG A 165 8.84 17.77 -13.93
CA ARG A 165 9.83 17.24 -14.88
C ARG A 165 9.17 16.20 -15.79
N PRO A 166 9.41 16.25 -17.12
CA PRO A 166 8.88 15.24 -18.04
C PRO A 166 9.50 13.87 -17.75
N GLN A 167 8.78 12.82 -18.13
CA GLN A 167 9.22 11.42 -18.04
C GLN A 167 9.55 10.96 -16.60
N THR A 168 8.88 11.51 -15.60
CA THR A 168 9.02 11.09 -14.21
C THR A 168 7.85 10.24 -13.75
N ILE A 169 8.16 9.23 -12.93
CA ILE A 169 7.21 8.46 -12.14
C ILE A 169 7.38 8.91 -10.69
N CYS A 170 6.27 9.21 -10.01
CA CYS A 170 6.28 9.61 -8.60
C CYS A 170 5.42 8.62 -7.81
N MET A 171 6.06 7.60 -7.28
CA MET A 171 5.41 6.59 -6.45
C MET A 171 5.45 7.00 -4.99
N THR A 172 4.34 6.88 -4.29
CA THR A 172 4.26 7.20 -2.86
C THR A 172 3.60 6.07 -2.09
N HIS A 173 4.17 5.72 -0.95
CA HIS A 173 3.48 4.84 -0.02
C HIS A 173 3.56 5.33 1.42
N ILE A 174 2.54 5.01 2.20
CA ILE A 174 2.50 5.17 3.64
C ILE A 174 2.83 3.82 4.25
N SER A 175 3.90 3.71 5.03
CA SER A 175 4.33 2.42 5.61
C SER A 175 4.66 2.48 7.11
N HIS A 176 5.05 3.62 7.62
CA HIS A 176 5.36 3.85 9.02
C HIS A 176 4.37 4.85 9.60
N ALA A 177 3.28 4.34 10.13
CA ALA A 177 2.19 5.18 10.61
C ALA A 177 1.86 4.94 12.07
N TYR A 178 1.43 6.00 12.70
CA TYR A 178 1.07 6.09 14.11
C TYR A 178 -0.30 6.79 14.25
N PRO A 179 -0.91 6.80 15.43
CA PRO A 179 -2.18 7.53 15.65
C PRO A 179 -2.10 9.02 15.30
N GLN A 180 -0.92 9.64 15.37
CA GLN A 180 -0.71 11.07 15.14
C GLN A 180 -0.42 11.43 13.66
N GLY A 181 0.14 10.51 12.88
CA GLY A 181 0.60 10.79 11.52
C GLY A 181 1.36 9.63 10.88
N ALA A 182 1.97 9.90 9.77
CA ALA A 182 2.81 8.96 9.02
C ALA A 182 3.99 9.67 8.36
#